data_708c39080ee0455bc28cc8d0e19f160f
#
_entry.id   708c39080ee0455bc28cc8d0e19f160f
#
_cell.length_a   1.000
_cell.length_b   1.000
_cell.length_c   1.000
_cell.angle_alpha   90.00
_cell.angle_beta   90.00
_cell.angle_gamma   90.00
#
_symmetry.space_group_name_H-M   'P 1'
#
loop_
_entity.id
_entity.type
_entity.pdbx_description
1 polymer ?
#
loop_
_entity_poly.entity_id
_entity_poly.type
_entity_poly.pdbx_seq_one_letter_code
_entity_poly.pdbx_strand_id
1 'polypeptide(L)'
;MSFKKIDCNLTQKFSEYPDFGVLNGVKVFVSGTAIAGPFAGCLMAEMGAKVLQSEAPKISCGTRGTTSWSQNHRNEYSITCNPRTPAGKKIFKKCLEWADIWIESSKAGTYAKMGLTDEVCWGVNSKLCIVHVSGYGQTGPYKSKASYDVSGQAMGGYMYMNGVSPTDVPLKVNPYLSDYVTAYNACMTALSAYIHALKTGKGESCDVAQYDTMFRLLDNYPVLWYNKGYPKDGEPVPYRTGNHSDLAACFSFYTTKDNKQLFVAINGPGPVEKGYPIIGVGTPGVTPGLPKGIPGFPLNTPMGQKADQALTDFCAKHTCAELEEIFNKVGIPNQRAYEPGDIENDPQYAERENLVEWEDQIFGEMKGIGITNRFKNNPSQIVASAPCFGEHNREVLQEFGYTDKEIDDLYKKGEIVTWTPADTARIRHLPDWGFFWDTERQC
;
A
#
# COMPACT_ATOMS: atom_id res chain seq x y z
N MET A 1 -19.92 -16.00 2.83
CA MET A 1 -19.38 -16.51 1.55
C MET A 1 -18.00 -17.10 1.79
N SER A 2 -17.51 -18.02 0.97
CA SER A 2 -16.20 -18.63 1.16
C SER A 2 -15.11 -17.80 0.52
N PHE A 3 -13.95 -17.70 1.16
CA PHE A 3 -12.74 -17.21 0.53
C PHE A 3 -12.40 -18.08 -0.69
N LYS A 4 -11.87 -17.47 -1.75
CA LYS A 4 -11.35 -18.25 -2.87
C LYS A 4 -10.09 -18.97 -2.44
N LYS A 5 -10.10 -20.31 -2.43
CA LYS A 5 -8.92 -21.11 -2.17
C LYS A 5 -7.94 -21.00 -3.34
N ILE A 6 -6.71 -20.60 -3.03
CA ILE A 6 -5.59 -20.55 -3.97
C ILE A 6 -4.72 -21.78 -3.74
N ASP A 7 -4.57 -22.59 -4.76
CA ASP A 7 -3.62 -23.70 -4.78
C ASP A 7 -2.26 -23.11 -5.19
N CYS A 8 -1.48 -22.70 -4.19
CA CYS A 8 -0.15 -22.16 -4.39
C CYS A 8 0.91 -23.07 -3.78
N ASN A 9 2.13 -23.04 -4.32
CA ASN A 9 3.25 -23.76 -3.76
C ASN A 9 3.69 -23.14 -2.43
N LEU A 10 4.06 -23.95 -1.44
CA LEU A 10 4.69 -23.45 -0.21
C LEU A 10 6.04 -22.80 -0.51
N THR A 11 6.76 -23.33 -1.48
CA THR A 11 8.03 -22.83 -1.99
C THR A 11 8.10 -23.00 -3.50
N GLN A 12 8.93 -22.23 -4.19
CA GLN A 12 9.16 -22.37 -5.63
C GLN A 12 10.67 -22.43 -5.91
N LYS A 13 11.07 -23.08 -6.99
CA LYS A 13 12.48 -23.16 -7.38
C LYS A 13 12.91 -21.89 -8.11
N PHE A 14 14.07 -21.35 -7.76
CA PHE A 14 14.61 -20.17 -8.42
C PHE A 14 14.90 -20.39 -9.90
N SER A 15 15.22 -21.60 -10.32
CA SER A 15 15.42 -21.96 -11.73
C SER A 15 14.13 -21.90 -12.57
N GLU A 16 12.94 -21.91 -11.93
CA GLU A 16 11.66 -21.85 -12.61
C GLU A 16 11.23 -20.37 -12.75
N TYR A 17 10.90 -19.99 -13.99
CA TYR A 17 10.30 -18.67 -14.26
C TYR A 17 8.79 -18.76 -14.10
N PRO A 18 8.15 -17.73 -13.55
CA PRO A 18 6.69 -17.67 -13.58
C PRO A 18 6.22 -17.58 -15.04
N ASP A 19 5.29 -18.46 -15.41
CA ASP A 19 4.69 -18.47 -16.74
C ASP A 19 3.29 -17.85 -16.72
N PHE A 20 3.21 -16.65 -16.18
CA PHE A 20 1.97 -15.88 -16.08
C PHE A 20 2.25 -14.38 -16.01
N GLY A 21 1.17 -13.60 -16.21
CA GLY A 21 1.16 -12.16 -15.96
C GLY A 21 1.85 -11.34 -17.04
N VAL A 22 1.63 -10.04 -16.96
CA VAL A 22 2.13 -9.05 -17.95
C VAL A 22 3.61 -8.72 -17.77
N LEU A 23 4.20 -9.08 -16.63
CA LEU A 23 5.63 -8.87 -16.33
C LEU A 23 6.46 -10.15 -16.42
N ASN A 24 5.92 -11.23 -17.05
CA ASN A 24 6.69 -12.43 -17.30
C ASN A 24 8.00 -12.10 -18.03
N GLY A 25 9.12 -12.62 -17.51
CA GLY A 25 10.47 -12.38 -18.03
C GLY A 25 11.18 -11.15 -17.44
N VAL A 26 10.49 -10.28 -16.69
CA VAL A 26 11.11 -9.14 -15.97
C VAL A 26 11.76 -9.63 -14.68
N LYS A 27 12.99 -9.22 -14.43
CA LYS A 27 13.79 -9.56 -13.26
C LYS A 27 13.93 -8.37 -12.32
N VAL A 28 13.45 -8.52 -11.09
CA VAL A 28 13.47 -7.46 -10.09
C VAL A 28 14.29 -7.89 -8.89
N PHE A 29 15.28 -7.10 -8.52
CA PHE A 29 16.04 -7.26 -7.29
C PHE A 29 15.57 -6.24 -6.26
N VAL A 30 15.22 -6.70 -5.06
CA VAL A 30 14.76 -5.85 -3.96
C VAL A 30 15.74 -5.97 -2.81
N SER A 31 16.27 -4.86 -2.34
CA SER A 31 17.16 -4.79 -1.17
C SER A 31 16.65 -3.77 -0.16
N GLY A 32 15.42 -3.95 0.24
CA GLY A 32 14.70 -3.09 1.16
C GLY A 32 14.16 -3.85 2.37
N THR A 33 13.72 -3.09 3.36
CA THR A 33 13.06 -3.62 4.56
C THR A 33 11.72 -2.92 4.78
N ALA A 34 10.91 -3.45 5.67
CA ALA A 34 9.56 -2.99 6.00
C ALA A 34 8.56 -3.15 4.83
N ILE A 35 7.96 -2.08 4.33
CA ILE A 35 6.82 -2.16 3.41
C ILE A 35 7.10 -1.44 2.08
N ALA A 36 7.50 -0.18 2.11
CA ALA A 36 7.49 0.69 0.92
C ALA A 36 8.25 0.13 -0.31
N GLY A 37 9.49 -0.36 -0.12
CA GLY A 37 10.25 -1.00 -1.21
C GLY A 37 9.79 -2.44 -1.49
N PRO A 38 9.75 -3.32 -0.47
CA PRO A 38 9.37 -4.72 -0.64
C PRO A 38 7.97 -4.92 -1.25
N PHE A 39 6.96 -4.18 -0.81
CA PHE A 39 5.62 -4.32 -1.38
C PHE A 39 5.55 -3.91 -2.87
N ALA A 40 6.41 -2.99 -3.32
CA ALA A 40 6.53 -2.72 -4.76
C ALA A 40 7.04 -3.96 -5.52
N GLY A 41 7.98 -4.71 -4.92
CA GLY A 41 8.42 -6.02 -5.44
C GLY A 41 7.29 -7.04 -5.49
N CYS A 42 6.53 -7.19 -4.39
CA CYS A 42 5.38 -8.09 -4.32
C CYS A 42 4.33 -7.80 -5.40
N LEU A 43 3.98 -6.53 -5.62
CA LEU A 43 3.06 -6.14 -6.70
C LEU A 43 3.56 -6.59 -8.07
N MET A 44 4.88 -6.48 -8.34
CA MET A 44 5.46 -6.95 -9.59
C MET A 44 5.51 -8.47 -9.66
N ALA A 45 5.77 -9.16 -8.54
CA ALA A 45 5.75 -10.62 -8.47
C ALA A 45 4.35 -11.19 -8.74
N GLU A 46 3.31 -10.56 -8.21
CA GLU A 46 1.91 -10.92 -8.50
C GLU A 46 1.55 -10.69 -9.98
N MET A 47 2.21 -9.76 -10.66
CA MET A 47 2.08 -9.50 -12.09
C MET A 47 3.00 -10.39 -12.97
N GLY A 48 3.75 -11.32 -12.39
CA GLY A 48 4.55 -12.32 -13.09
C GLY A 48 6.04 -11.97 -13.26
N ALA A 49 6.55 -10.92 -12.60
CA ALA A 49 7.98 -10.67 -12.55
C ALA A 49 8.70 -11.69 -11.65
N LYS A 50 9.94 -12.06 -11.98
CA LYS A 50 10.81 -12.83 -11.09
C LYS A 50 11.48 -11.89 -10.10
N VAL A 51 11.03 -11.92 -8.84
CA VAL A 51 11.45 -10.98 -7.79
C VAL A 51 12.36 -11.66 -6.78
N LEU A 52 13.57 -11.14 -6.61
CA LEU A 52 14.54 -11.61 -5.64
C LEU A 52 14.70 -10.61 -4.50
N GLN A 53 14.17 -10.94 -3.32
CA GLN A 53 14.30 -10.15 -2.10
C GLN A 53 15.62 -10.49 -1.39
N SER A 54 16.41 -9.47 -1.03
CA SER A 54 17.66 -9.62 -0.29
C SER A 54 17.61 -9.01 1.10
N GLU A 55 18.15 -9.72 2.08
CA GLU A 55 18.29 -9.28 3.47
C GLU A 55 19.72 -9.52 3.97
N ALA A 56 20.16 -8.77 4.99
CA ALA A 56 21.47 -9.01 5.60
C ALA A 56 21.43 -10.26 6.51
N PRO A 57 22.44 -11.15 6.52
CA PRO A 57 22.42 -12.43 7.25
C PRO A 57 22.13 -12.34 8.75
N LYS A 58 22.40 -11.19 9.36
CA LYS A 58 22.21 -10.95 10.81
C LYS A 58 21.02 -10.07 11.16
N ILE A 59 20.32 -9.54 10.17
CA ILE A 59 19.26 -8.54 10.35
C ILE A 59 18.13 -8.90 9.39
N SER A 60 17.13 -9.61 9.89
CA SER A 60 15.90 -9.86 9.13
C SER A 60 15.03 -8.61 9.05
N CYS A 61 14.16 -8.56 8.06
CA CYS A 61 13.10 -7.56 7.98
C CYS A 61 12.19 -7.63 9.23
N GLY A 62 11.81 -6.47 9.78
CA GLY A 62 10.95 -6.41 10.97
C GLY A 62 9.53 -6.99 10.77
N THR A 63 9.10 -7.17 9.52
CA THR A 63 7.81 -7.81 9.21
C THR A 63 7.91 -9.33 9.09
N ARG A 64 9.12 -9.90 9.02
CA ARG A 64 9.33 -11.35 8.92
C ARG A 64 8.79 -12.06 10.17
N GLY A 65 8.08 -13.16 9.97
CA GLY A 65 7.39 -13.88 11.06
C GLY A 65 6.06 -13.24 11.49
N THR A 66 5.56 -12.24 10.76
CA THR A 66 4.22 -11.68 10.93
C THR A 66 3.32 -11.99 9.72
N THR A 67 2.01 -11.86 9.90
CA THR A 67 1.03 -12.02 8.82
C THR A 67 1.24 -10.98 7.70
N SER A 68 1.82 -9.81 8.02
CA SER A 68 2.22 -8.81 7.04
C SER A 68 3.29 -9.33 6.08
N TRP A 69 4.26 -10.13 6.55
CA TRP A 69 5.23 -10.79 5.67
C TRP A 69 4.54 -11.75 4.71
N SER A 70 3.72 -12.66 5.25
CA SER A 70 2.98 -13.64 4.47
C SER A 70 2.11 -12.99 3.37
N GLN A 71 1.47 -11.86 3.69
CA GLN A 71 0.62 -11.12 2.74
C GLN A 71 1.44 -10.38 1.66
N ASN A 72 2.58 -9.76 2.02
CA ASN A 72 3.26 -8.76 1.21
C ASN A 72 4.54 -9.27 0.51
N HIS A 73 4.83 -10.59 0.58
CA HIS A 73 6.01 -11.20 -0.06
C HIS A 73 5.69 -12.47 -0.83
N ARG A 74 4.42 -12.66 -1.21
CA ARG A 74 4.01 -13.81 -2.04
C ARG A 74 4.72 -13.76 -3.40
N ASN A 75 4.99 -14.94 -3.97
CA ASN A 75 5.66 -15.11 -5.26
C ASN A 75 7.13 -14.64 -5.31
N GLU A 76 7.71 -14.22 -4.20
CA GLU A 76 9.10 -13.77 -4.17
C GLU A 76 10.08 -14.91 -3.89
N TYR A 77 11.34 -14.68 -4.25
CA TYR A 77 12.49 -15.49 -3.85
C TYR A 77 13.29 -14.73 -2.79
N SER A 78 13.94 -15.45 -1.87
CA SER A 78 14.71 -14.85 -0.78
C SER A 78 16.17 -15.27 -0.79
N ILE A 79 17.06 -14.28 -0.74
CA ILE A 79 18.51 -14.46 -0.58
C ILE A 79 19.01 -13.62 0.58
N THR A 80 20.07 -14.09 1.25
CA THR A 80 20.78 -13.27 2.23
C THR A 80 22.16 -12.88 1.72
N CYS A 81 22.52 -11.59 1.80
CA CYS A 81 23.88 -11.12 1.56
C CYS A 81 24.11 -9.78 2.28
N ASN A 82 25.37 -9.53 2.67
CA ASN A 82 25.77 -8.27 3.28
C ASN A 82 26.74 -7.51 2.37
N PRO A 83 26.29 -6.48 1.63
CA PRO A 83 27.17 -5.74 0.72
C PRO A 83 28.28 -4.96 1.42
N ARG A 84 28.34 -4.95 2.76
CA ARG A 84 29.46 -4.38 3.53
C ARG A 84 30.67 -5.30 3.58
N THR A 85 30.51 -6.61 3.40
CA THR A 85 31.61 -7.56 3.31
C THR A 85 32.06 -7.74 1.86
N PRO A 86 33.34 -8.10 1.61
CA PRO A 86 33.81 -8.38 0.23
C PRO A 86 33.02 -9.49 -0.46
N ALA A 87 32.71 -10.58 0.27
CA ALA A 87 31.95 -11.71 -0.25
C ALA A 87 30.51 -11.31 -0.57
N GLY A 88 29.81 -10.67 0.39
CA GLY A 88 28.44 -10.21 0.19
C GLY A 88 28.34 -9.15 -0.91
N LYS A 89 29.33 -8.26 -1.06
CA LYS A 89 29.37 -7.31 -2.19
C LYS A 89 29.50 -8.00 -3.54
N LYS A 90 30.27 -9.09 -3.61
CA LYS A 90 30.37 -9.90 -4.84
C LYS A 90 29.03 -10.52 -5.20
N ILE A 91 28.34 -11.08 -4.21
CA ILE A 91 26.97 -11.62 -4.39
C ILE A 91 26.01 -10.52 -4.85
N PHE A 92 26.01 -9.37 -4.15
CA PHE A 92 25.15 -8.23 -4.46
C PHE A 92 25.34 -7.74 -5.90
N LYS A 93 26.59 -7.63 -6.37
CA LYS A 93 26.88 -7.27 -7.77
C LYS A 93 26.32 -8.28 -8.75
N LYS A 94 26.34 -9.57 -8.43
CA LYS A 94 25.70 -10.62 -9.25
C LYS A 94 24.18 -10.44 -9.31
N CYS A 95 23.55 -10.02 -8.22
CA CYS A 95 22.12 -9.69 -8.24
C CYS A 95 21.84 -8.48 -9.16
N LEU A 96 22.70 -7.44 -9.15
CA LEU A 96 22.57 -6.27 -10.05
C LEU A 96 22.81 -6.63 -11.53
N GLU A 97 23.76 -7.54 -11.80
CA GLU A 97 24.02 -8.06 -13.15
C GLU A 97 22.81 -8.84 -13.70
N TRP A 98 22.14 -9.59 -12.84
CA TRP A 98 20.99 -10.42 -13.16
C TRP A 98 19.70 -9.59 -13.36
N ALA A 99 19.52 -8.49 -12.62
CA ALA A 99 18.29 -7.73 -12.54
C ALA A 99 18.09 -6.74 -13.71
N ASP A 100 16.86 -6.53 -14.12
CA ASP A 100 16.43 -5.41 -14.95
C ASP A 100 16.12 -4.17 -14.10
N ILE A 101 15.57 -4.40 -12.89
CA ILE A 101 15.15 -3.37 -11.95
C ILE A 101 15.74 -3.68 -10.58
N TRP A 102 16.33 -2.68 -9.94
CA TRP A 102 16.75 -2.76 -8.54
C TRP A 102 15.97 -1.74 -7.72
N ILE A 103 15.21 -2.21 -6.72
CA ILE A 103 14.48 -1.38 -5.75
C ILE A 103 15.23 -1.46 -4.42
N GLU A 104 15.69 -0.32 -3.90
CA GLU A 104 16.27 -0.24 -2.58
C GLU A 104 15.46 0.72 -1.69
N SER A 105 15.30 0.39 -0.40
CA SER A 105 14.59 1.24 0.55
C SER A 105 15.46 1.58 1.76
N SER A 106 16.46 2.44 1.54
CA SER A 106 17.40 2.88 2.55
C SER A 106 17.47 4.41 2.63
N LYS A 107 18.16 4.90 3.66
CA LYS A 107 18.50 6.32 3.70
C LYS A 107 19.44 6.66 2.56
N ALA A 108 19.29 7.85 1.98
CA ALA A 108 20.16 8.35 0.92
C ALA A 108 21.66 8.14 1.21
N GLY A 109 22.36 7.69 0.21
CA GLY A 109 23.79 7.43 0.27
C GLY A 109 24.21 6.18 1.06
N THR A 110 23.27 5.33 1.50
CA THR A 110 23.61 4.08 2.20
C THR A 110 24.43 3.15 1.33
N TYR A 111 24.02 2.89 0.11
CA TYR A 111 24.73 2.04 -0.85
C TYR A 111 25.98 2.71 -1.40
N ALA A 112 25.95 4.03 -1.61
CA ALA A 112 27.14 4.80 -2.04
C ALA A 112 28.29 4.68 -1.02
N LYS A 113 28.00 4.70 0.29
CA LYS A 113 29.01 4.44 1.37
C LYS A 113 29.60 3.03 1.32
N MET A 114 28.92 2.09 0.69
CA MET A 114 29.42 0.73 0.46
C MET A 114 30.13 0.59 -0.89
N GLY A 115 30.31 1.71 -1.63
CA GLY A 115 30.94 1.72 -2.95
C GLY A 115 30.02 1.20 -4.07
N LEU A 116 28.71 1.33 -3.87
CA LEU A 116 27.67 0.97 -4.82
C LEU A 116 26.90 2.25 -5.18
N THR A 117 27.58 3.19 -5.87
CA THR A 117 26.91 4.35 -6.49
C THR A 117 26.22 3.92 -7.78
N ASP A 118 25.31 4.73 -8.30
CA ASP A 118 24.58 4.44 -9.54
C ASP A 118 25.53 4.18 -10.70
N GLU A 119 26.61 4.97 -10.82
CA GLU A 119 27.63 4.79 -11.85
C GLU A 119 28.34 3.43 -11.71
N VAL A 120 28.64 3.00 -10.48
CA VAL A 120 29.25 1.68 -10.21
C VAL A 120 28.25 0.56 -10.56
N CYS A 121 26.97 0.74 -10.25
CA CYS A 121 25.92 -0.22 -10.59
C CYS A 121 25.71 -0.30 -12.11
N TRP A 122 25.71 0.83 -12.82
CA TRP A 122 25.66 0.84 -14.29
C TRP A 122 26.94 0.32 -14.93
N GLY A 123 28.08 0.39 -14.25
CA GLY A 123 29.31 -0.30 -14.66
C GLY A 123 29.18 -1.83 -14.64
N VAL A 124 28.25 -2.37 -13.81
CA VAL A 124 27.90 -3.80 -13.76
C VAL A 124 26.82 -4.13 -14.80
N ASN A 125 25.77 -3.31 -14.87
CA ASN A 125 24.64 -3.50 -15.77
C ASN A 125 24.14 -2.13 -16.27
N SER A 126 24.53 -1.74 -17.47
CA SER A 126 24.24 -0.42 -18.05
C SER A 126 22.75 -0.16 -18.31
N LYS A 127 21.91 -1.19 -18.27
CA LYS A 127 20.46 -1.11 -18.48
C LYS A 127 19.67 -1.12 -17.17
N LEU A 128 20.35 -1.27 -16.03
CA LEU A 128 19.71 -1.40 -14.72
C LEU A 128 18.87 -0.15 -14.38
N CYS A 129 17.60 -0.35 -14.11
CA CYS A 129 16.71 0.67 -13.55
C CYS A 129 16.84 0.64 -12.04
N ILE A 130 17.32 1.74 -11.45
CA ILE A 130 17.56 1.88 -10.01
C ILE A 130 16.43 2.71 -9.41
N VAL A 131 15.74 2.21 -8.40
CA VAL A 131 14.66 2.92 -7.70
C VAL A 131 15.02 3.07 -6.23
N HIS A 132 15.36 4.29 -5.85
CA HIS A 132 15.69 4.66 -4.48
C HIS A 132 14.40 5.08 -3.76
N VAL A 133 13.89 4.23 -2.89
CA VAL A 133 12.74 4.52 -2.03
C VAL A 133 13.25 5.00 -0.67
N SER A 134 12.87 6.19 -0.25
CA SER A 134 13.33 6.75 1.03
C SER A 134 12.30 7.66 1.67
N GLY A 135 12.53 8.05 2.92
CA GLY A 135 11.62 8.95 3.62
C GLY A 135 11.64 10.37 3.08
N TYR A 136 12.84 10.87 2.70
CA TYR A 136 13.06 12.29 2.40
C TYR A 136 13.77 12.55 1.06
N GLY A 137 13.89 11.53 0.21
CA GLY A 137 14.56 11.65 -1.09
C GLY A 137 16.09 11.53 -1.01
N GLN A 138 16.73 11.48 -2.18
CA GLN A 138 18.18 11.35 -2.33
C GLN A 138 18.90 12.70 -2.21
N THR A 139 18.17 13.82 -2.26
CA THR A 139 18.69 15.19 -2.20
C THR A 139 18.12 15.97 -1.02
N GLY A 140 18.54 17.20 -0.85
CA GLY A 140 18.04 18.10 0.16
C GLY A 140 18.61 17.89 1.57
N PRO A 141 18.26 18.79 2.53
CA PRO A 141 18.85 18.82 3.87
C PRO A 141 18.46 17.65 4.76
N TYR A 142 17.35 16.94 4.45
CA TYR A 142 16.85 15.84 5.27
C TYR A 142 17.15 14.44 4.71
N LYS A 143 17.86 14.31 3.60
CA LYS A 143 18.17 13.04 2.94
C LYS A 143 18.75 11.95 3.84
N SER A 144 19.44 12.34 4.92
CA SER A 144 20.05 11.41 5.89
C SER A 144 19.19 11.13 7.12
N LYS A 145 18.01 11.77 7.27
CA LYS A 145 17.09 11.51 8.40
C LYS A 145 16.50 10.11 8.31
N ALA A 146 16.26 9.51 9.49
CA ALA A 146 15.46 8.31 9.59
C ALA A 146 13.98 8.63 9.37
N SER A 147 13.27 7.73 8.73
CA SER A 147 11.85 7.83 8.44
C SER A 147 11.16 6.48 8.58
N TYR A 148 9.89 6.55 8.89
CA TYR A 148 8.90 5.50 8.79
C TYR A 148 7.63 6.08 8.19
N ASP A 149 6.62 5.26 7.97
CA ASP A 149 5.30 5.63 7.45
C ASP A 149 4.77 6.98 7.99
N VAL A 150 4.69 7.10 9.32
CA VAL A 150 4.14 8.30 9.98
C VAL A 150 4.96 9.56 9.68
N SER A 151 6.27 9.42 9.45
CA SER A 151 7.12 10.55 9.05
C SER A 151 6.72 11.08 7.66
N GLY A 152 6.41 10.19 6.73
CA GLY A 152 5.89 10.54 5.40
C GLY A 152 4.54 11.23 5.48
N GLN A 153 3.59 10.69 6.27
CA GLN A 153 2.28 11.30 6.49
C GLN A 153 2.39 12.71 7.11
N ALA A 154 3.27 12.87 8.11
CA ALA A 154 3.43 14.13 8.83
C ALA A 154 4.09 15.21 7.96
N MET A 155 5.25 14.92 7.35
CA MET A 155 5.97 15.89 6.53
C MET A 155 5.27 16.17 5.22
N GLY A 156 4.60 15.18 4.63
CA GLY A 156 3.81 15.35 3.41
C GLY A 156 2.52 16.19 3.62
N GLY A 157 2.21 16.60 4.86
CA GLY A 157 1.05 17.41 5.19
C GLY A 157 -0.26 16.64 5.26
N TYR A 158 -0.30 15.37 4.85
CA TYR A 158 -1.52 14.58 4.82
C TYR A 158 -2.10 14.37 6.22
N MET A 159 -1.25 14.10 7.22
CA MET A 159 -1.66 13.99 8.61
C MET A 159 -2.30 15.28 9.13
N TYR A 160 -1.81 16.47 8.70
CA TYR A 160 -2.36 17.76 9.09
C TYR A 160 -3.81 17.96 8.64
N MET A 161 -4.18 17.35 7.51
CA MET A 161 -5.53 17.40 6.97
C MET A 161 -6.52 16.50 7.68
N ASN A 162 -6.04 15.49 8.41
CA ASN A 162 -6.89 14.51 9.11
C ASN A 162 -7.11 14.91 10.56
N GLY A 163 -8.34 14.82 11.01
CA GLY A 163 -8.77 15.11 12.38
C GLY A 163 -10.28 15.19 12.48
N VAL A 164 -10.78 15.10 13.68
CA VAL A 164 -12.23 15.03 13.94
C VAL A 164 -12.89 16.40 13.76
N SER A 165 -12.18 17.48 14.13
CA SER A 165 -12.67 18.85 13.99
C SER A 165 -11.53 19.83 13.65
N PRO A 166 -11.87 21.07 13.23
CA PRO A 166 -10.88 22.10 12.92
C PRO A 166 -9.92 22.47 14.07
N THR A 167 -10.31 22.22 15.31
CA THR A 167 -9.53 22.56 16.52
C THR A 167 -8.78 21.37 17.13
N ASP A 168 -9.06 20.15 16.66
CA ASP A 168 -8.43 18.95 17.20
C ASP A 168 -7.00 18.74 16.69
N VAL A 169 -6.27 17.85 17.35
CA VAL A 169 -4.94 17.44 16.92
C VAL A 169 -5.00 16.68 15.59
N PRO A 170 -3.95 16.77 14.76
CA PRO A 170 -3.83 15.97 13.55
C PRO A 170 -3.84 14.48 13.84
N LEU A 171 -4.54 13.70 13.03
CA LEU A 171 -4.60 12.24 13.14
C LEU A 171 -3.86 11.57 11.98
N LYS A 172 -3.07 10.54 12.29
CA LYS A 172 -2.52 9.66 11.27
C LYS A 172 -3.60 8.74 10.70
N VAL A 173 -3.40 8.27 9.48
CA VAL A 173 -4.22 7.23 8.86
C VAL A 173 -3.55 5.87 9.03
N ASN A 174 -4.30 4.87 9.45
CA ASN A 174 -3.89 3.46 9.58
C ASN A 174 -4.39 2.63 8.38
N PRO A 175 -3.76 1.46 8.10
CA PRO A 175 -2.43 1.05 8.52
C PRO A 175 -1.37 1.59 7.55
N TYR A 176 -0.29 2.15 7.86
CA TYR A 176 0.89 2.46 7.02
C TYR A 176 0.59 3.06 5.63
N LEU A 177 -0.33 4.06 5.56
CA LEU A 177 -0.79 4.67 4.30
C LEU A 177 0.38 5.17 3.43
N SER A 178 1.35 5.85 4.04
CA SER A 178 2.51 6.41 3.35
C SER A 178 3.37 5.32 2.71
N ASP A 179 3.62 4.22 3.43
CA ASP A 179 4.40 3.10 2.93
C ASP A 179 3.73 2.45 1.71
N TYR A 180 2.44 2.13 1.81
CA TYR A 180 1.72 1.47 0.72
C TYR A 180 1.58 2.36 -0.51
N VAL A 181 1.22 3.63 -0.35
CA VAL A 181 1.11 4.54 -1.50
C VAL A 181 2.47 4.80 -2.14
N THR A 182 3.54 4.89 -1.33
CA THR A 182 4.91 4.98 -1.83
C THR A 182 5.32 3.73 -2.60
N ALA A 183 4.90 2.54 -2.17
CA ALA A 183 5.15 1.30 -2.90
C ALA A 183 4.47 1.28 -4.28
N TYR A 184 3.20 1.71 -4.37
CA TYR A 184 2.53 1.88 -5.66
C TYR A 184 3.25 2.89 -6.56
N ASN A 185 3.70 4.02 -6.02
CA ASN A 185 4.47 5.02 -6.76
C ASN A 185 5.83 4.45 -7.22
N ALA A 186 6.53 3.71 -6.35
CA ALA A 186 7.79 3.04 -6.69
C ALA A 186 7.60 2.00 -7.80
N CYS A 187 6.53 1.19 -7.74
CA CYS A 187 6.19 0.24 -8.79
C CYS A 187 5.94 0.95 -10.13
N MET A 188 5.12 2.00 -10.15
CA MET A 188 4.85 2.79 -11.34
C MET A 188 6.13 3.42 -11.92
N THR A 189 6.97 3.99 -11.06
CA THR A 189 8.24 4.63 -11.44
C THR A 189 9.23 3.61 -11.99
N ALA A 190 9.35 2.44 -11.35
CA ALA A 190 10.18 1.33 -11.81
C ALA A 190 9.79 0.85 -13.21
N LEU A 191 8.50 0.64 -13.45
CA LEU A 191 7.99 0.21 -14.76
C LEU A 191 8.21 1.30 -15.83
N SER A 192 8.07 2.57 -15.49
CA SER A 192 8.36 3.69 -16.38
C SER A 192 9.84 3.74 -16.79
N ALA A 193 10.74 3.56 -15.82
CA ALA A 193 12.19 3.47 -16.05
C ALA A 193 12.54 2.24 -16.91
N TYR A 194 11.91 1.09 -16.64
CA TYR A 194 12.13 -0.12 -17.41
C TYR A 194 11.68 0.04 -18.89
N ILE A 195 10.51 0.66 -19.13
CA ILE A 195 10.05 0.99 -20.49
C ILE A 195 11.07 1.92 -21.19
N HIS A 196 11.65 2.90 -20.47
CA HIS A 196 12.71 3.75 -21.00
C HIS A 196 13.95 2.92 -21.36
N ALA A 197 14.40 2.03 -20.48
CA ALA A 197 15.55 1.17 -20.70
C ALA A 197 15.34 0.22 -21.90
N LEU A 198 14.15 -0.34 -22.07
CA LEU A 198 13.81 -1.15 -23.25
C LEU A 198 13.93 -0.37 -24.57
N LYS A 199 13.52 0.91 -24.57
CA LYS A 199 13.57 1.77 -25.76
C LYS A 199 14.95 2.32 -26.07
N THR A 200 15.76 2.60 -25.07
CA THR A 200 17.03 3.33 -25.21
C THR A 200 18.27 2.46 -25.05
N GLY A 201 18.12 1.29 -24.42
CA GLY A 201 19.23 0.43 -24.00
C GLY A 201 20.01 0.97 -22.80
N LYS A 202 19.50 2.00 -22.10
CA LYS A 202 20.14 2.65 -20.95
C LYS A 202 19.21 2.60 -19.74
N GLY A 203 19.79 2.26 -18.59
CA GLY A 203 19.09 2.32 -17.29
C GLY A 203 18.81 3.76 -16.85
N GLU A 204 18.00 3.89 -15.81
CA GLU A 204 17.64 5.16 -15.18
C GLU A 204 17.74 5.04 -13.66
N SER A 205 18.02 6.16 -12.98
CA SER A 205 17.96 6.26 -11.51
C SER A 205 16.80 7.14 -11.10
N CYS A 206 15.98 6.60 -10.21
CA CYS A 206 14.71 7.21 -9.79
C CYS A 206 14.73 7.47 -8.29
N ASP A 207 14.32 8.66 -7.87
CA ASP A 207 14.17 9.08 -6.48
C ASP A 207 12.69 9.11 -6.10
N VAL A 208 12.27 8.25 -5.17
CA VAL A 208 10.89 8.13 -4.69
C VAL A 208 10.87 8.38 -3.19
N ALA A 209 10.45 9.58 -2.79
CA ALA A 209 10.35 9.95 -1.38
C ALA A 209 8.93 9.77 -0.83
N GLN A 210 8.83 9.22 0.39
CA GLN A 210 7.54 9.04 1.07
C GLN A 210 6.80 10.35 1.24
N TYR A 211 7.49 11.40 1.72
CA TYR A 211 6.83 12.69 1.95
C TYR A 211 6.35 13.37 0.67
N ASP A 212 7.10 13.25 -0.45
CA ASP A 212 6.69 13.78 -1.75
C ASP A 212 5.44 13.07 -2.27
N THR A 213 5.41 11.74 -2.11
CA THR A 213 4.24 10.92 -2.47
C THR A 213 3.01 11.36 -1.67
N MET A 214 3.15 11.53 -0.35
CA MET A 214 2.06 12.00 0.50
C MET A 214 1.65 13.44 0.19
N PHE A 215 2.62 14.33 -0.09
CA PHE A 215 2.35 15.71 -0.48
C PHE A 215 1.55 15.78 -1.80
N ARG A 216 1.85 14.90 -2.75
CA ARG A 216 1.11 14.82 -4.02
C ARG A 216 -0.37 14.44 -3.85
N LEU A 217 -0.73 13.76 -2.75
CA LEU A 217 -2.11 13.38 -2.44
C LEU A 217 -2.95 14.50 -1.83
N LEU A 218 -2.38 15.66 -1.55
CA LEU A 218 -3.10 16.79 -0.95
C LEU A 218 -4.06 17.48 -1.93
N ASP A 219 -4.18 16.98 -3.16
CA ASP A 219 -5.06 17.53 -4.21
C ASP A 219 -4.83 19.03 -4.44
N ASN A 220 -5.85 19.86 -4.26
CA ASN A 220 -5.82 21.31 -4.48
C ASN A 220 -5.50 22.12 -3.19
N TYR A 221 -5.38 21.50 -2.03
CA TYR A 221 -5.15 22.22 -0.77
C TYR A 221 -3.88 23.07 -0.78
N PRO A 222 -2.72 22.61 -1.28
CA PRO A 222 -1.55 23.50 -1.40
C PRO A 222 -1.82 24.74 -2.28
N VAL A 223 -2.62 24.58 -3.34
CA VAL A 223 -3.00 25.71 -4.21
C VAL A 223 -3.87 26.70 -3.44
N LEU A 224 -4.81 26.22 -2.64
CA LEU A 224 -5.65 27.08 -1.80
C LEU A 224 -4.80 27.80 -0.74
N TRP A 225 -3.92 27.09 -0.05
CA TRP A 225 -3.04 27.67 0.97
C TRP A 225 -2.18 28.81 0.42
N TYR A 226 -1.51 28.60 -0.69
CA TYR A 226 -0.59 29.60 -1.26
C TYR A 226 -1.29 30.78 -1.95
N ASN A 227 -2.55 30.62 -2.39
CA ASN A 227 -3.27 31.64 -3.09
C ASN A 227 -4.33 32.36 -2.23
N LYS A 228 -4.86 31.73 -1.20
CA LYS A 228 -5.90 32.30 -0.31
C LYS A 228 -5.43 32.48 1.13
N GLY A 229 -4.25 32.04 1.45
CA GLY A 229 -3.71 31.97 2.81
C GLY A 229 -4.10 30.69 3.54
N TYR A 230 -3.31 30.33 4.51
CA TYR A 230 -3.49 29.16 5.37
C TYR A 230 -3.74 29.62 6.81
N PRO A 231 -4.31 28.76 7.66
CA PRO A 231 -4.54 29.09 9.06
C PRO A 231 -3.22 29.50 9.74
N LYS A 232 -3.27 30.58 10.52
CA LYS A 232 -2.15 30.96 11.39
C LYS A 232 -2.09 30.04 12.60
N ASP A 233 -0.96 30.09 13.31
CA ASP A 233 -0.81 29.33 14.55
C ASP A 233 -1.96 29.65 15.52
N GLY A 234 -2.65 28.59 15.98
CA GLY A 234 -3.78 28.69 16.88
C GLY A 234 -5.15 28.95 16.21
N GLU A 235 -5.19 29.19 14.90
CA GLU A 235 -6.46 29.26 14.17
C GLU A 235 -6.99 27.86 13.81
N PRO A 236 -8.32 27.66 13.76
CA PRO A 236 -8.91 26.39 13.32
C PRO A 236 -8.47 26.02 11.90
N VAL A 237 -8.20 24.74 11.68
CA VAL A 237 -7.87 24.19 10.35
C VAL A 237 -9.16 23.91 9.59
N PRO A 238 -9.58 24.76 8.64
CA PRO A 238 -10.91 24.68 8.02
C PRO A 238 -11.12 23.40 7.20
N TYR A 239 -10.04 22.73 6.83
CA TYR A 239 -10.07 21.49 6.03
C TYR A 239 -10.11 20.20 6.88
N ARG A 240 -10.01 20.31 8.21
CA ARG A 240 -10.09 19.18 9.13
C ARG A 240 -11.53 19.04 9.61
N THR A 241 -12.34 18.35 8.84
CA THR A 241 -13.81 18.29 9.01
C THR A 241 -14.32 16.93 9.50
N GLY A 242 -13.43 16.02 9.89
CA GLY A 242 -13.82 14.67 10.28
C GLY A 242 -14.47 13.94 9.11
N ASN A 243 -15.66 13.41 9.35
CA ASN A 243 -16.43 12.68 8.34
C ASN A 243 -17.39 13.56 7.52
N HIS A 244 -17.35 14.90 7.73
CA HIS A 244 -18.19 15.83 7.00
C HIS A 244 -17.45 16.45 5.81
N SER A 245 -18.22 16.83 4.78
CA SER A 245 -17.68 17.64 3.71
C SER A 245 -17.40 19.08 4.22
N ASP A 246 -16.33 19.68 3.74
CA ASP A 246 -16.02 21.09 3.97
C ASP A 246 -16.78 22.04 3.02
N LEU A 247 -17.37 21.50 1.96
CA LEU A 247 -17.96 22.29 0.88
C LEU A 247 -19.48 22.12 0.72
N ALA A 248 -20.00 20.88 0.87
CA ALA A 248 -21.36 20.56 0.47
C ALA A 248 -22.18 19.96 1.62
N ALA A 249 -23.38 20.45 1.83
CA ALA A 249 -24.40 19.80 2.66
C ALA A 249 -24.85 18.50 2.02
N CYS A 250 -25.29 17.55 2.83
CA CYS A 250 -25.75 16.23 2.41
C CYS A 250 -24.69 15.42 1.62
N PHE A 251 -23.43 15.61 1.96
CA PHE A 251 -22.28 14.89 1.38
C PHE A 251 -21.31 14.48 2.50
N SER A 252 -21.71 13.52 3.31
CA SER A 252 -20.99 13.17 4.55
C SER A 252 -21.34 11.76 5.00
N PHE A 253 -20.71 11.31 6.10
CA PHE A 253 -21.19 10.15 6.84
C PHE A 253 -22.22 10.53 7.88
N TYR A 254 -23.28 9.76 7.96
CA TYR A 254 -24.39 9.93 8.90
C TYR A 254 -24.57 8.68 9.77
N THR A 255 -24.86 8.87 11.06
CA THR A 255 -25.13 7.78 11.98
C THR A 255 -26.54 7.28 11.78
N THR A 256 -26.71 5.99 11.55
CA THR A 256 -27.99 5.33 11.34
C THR A 256 -28.63 4.90 12.66
N LYS A 257 -29.93 4.50 12.64
CA LYS A 257 -30.67 4.00 13.80
C LYS A 257 -29.99 2.81 14.50
N ASP A 258 -29.32 1.95 13.75
CA ASP A 258 -28.55 0.79 14.23
C ASP A 258 -27.07 1.10 14.50
N ASN A 259 -26.76 2.41 14.68
CA ASN A 259 -25.43 2.92 15.02
C ASN A 259 -24.34 2.56 14.01
N LYS A 260 -24.68 2.40 12.74
CA LYS A 260 -23.72 2.26 11.63
C LYS A 260 -23.40 3.63 11.04
N GLN A 261 -22.31 3.74 10.30
CA GLN A 261 -21.92 4.93 9.56
C GLN A 261 -22.23 4.73 8.07
N LEU A 262 -23.12 5.57 7.53
CA LEU A 262 -23.48 5.54 6.11
C LEU A 262 -23.05 6.84 5.43
N PHE A 263 -22.18 6.74 4.43
CA PHE A 263 -21.93 7.84 3.49
C PHE A 263 -23.17 8.04 2.62
N VAL A 264 -23.60 9.30 2.47
CA VAL A 264 -24.69 9.68 1.56
C VAL A 264 -24.30 10.94 0.81
N ALA A 265 -24.52 10.96 -0.51
CA ALA A 265 -24.23 12.10 -1.37
C ALA A 265 -25.51 12.58 -2.09
N ILE A 266 -26.23 13.51 -1.48
CA ILE A 266 -27.33 14.23 -2.15
C ILE A 266 -26.73 15.55 -2.69
N ASN A 267 -25.85 15.43 -3.66
CA ASN A 267 -25.13 16.55 -4.30
C ASN A 267 -25.17 16.40 -5.82
N GLY A 268 -25.35 17.51 -6.51
CA GLY A 268 -25.64 17.57 -7.94
C GLY A 268 -27.15 17.61 -8.23
N PRO A 269 -27.56 18.17 -9.39
CA PRO A 269 -28.98 18.40 -9.71
C PRO A 269 -29.85 17.14 -9.62
N GLY A 270 -29.39 16.01 -10.16
CA GLY A 270 -30.14 14.76 -10.15
C GLY A 270 -30.38 14.17 -8.77
N PRO A 271 -29.32 13.96 -7.95
CA PRO A 271 -29.49 13.52 -6.56
C PRO A 271 -30.33 14.46 -5.72
N VAL A 272 -30.19 15.78 -5.88
CA VAL A 272 -30.99 16.80 -5.14
C VAL A 272 -32.46 16.73 -5.50
N GLU A 273 -32.81 16.63 -6.78
CA GLU A 273 -34.21 16.51 -7.21
C GLU A 273 -34.92 15.27 -6.62
N LYS A 274 -34.19 14.19 -6.42
CA LYS A 274 -34.72 12.91 -5.90
C LYS A 274 -34.63 12.82 -4.37
N GLY A 275 -33.54 13.30 -3.79
CA GLY A 275 -33.24 13.10 -2.38
C GLY A 275 -33.91 14.10 -1.46
N TYR A 276 -33.99 15.39 -1.83
CA TYR A 276 -34.60 16.39 -0.96
C TYR A 276 -36.05 16.12 -0.59
N PRO A 277 -36.92 15.65 -1.53
CA PRO A 277 -38.25 15.23 -1.16
C PRO A 277 -38.29 14.05 -0.15
N ILE A 278 -37.38 13.09 -0.31
CA ILE A 278 -37.31 11.89 0.56
C ILE A 278 -36.93 12.27 1.98
N ILE A 279 -35.97 13.18 2.16
CA ILE A 279 -35.51 13.60 3.49
C ILE A 279 -36.34 14.78 4.08
N GLY A 280 -37.41 15.20 3.41
CA GLY A 280 -38.33 16.22 3.90
C GLY A 280 -37.84 17.68 3.73
N VAL A 281 -36.81 17.94 2.92
CA VAL A 281 -36.35 19.33 2.64
C VAL A 281 -37.34 20.03 1.72
N GLY A 282 -37.93 19.32 0.76
CA GLY A 282 -38.91 19.80 -0.19
C GLY A 282 -38.55 19.43 -1.63
N THR A 283 -39.42 19.84 -2.57
CA THR A 283 -39.25 19.51 -4.00
C THR A 283 -38.67 20.67 -4.77
N PRO A 284 -37.46 20.52 -5.40
CA PRO A 284 -36.89 21.56 -6.24
C PRO A 284 -37.83 21.99 -7.36
N GLY A 285 -37.93 23.29 -7.61
CA GLY A 285 -38.86 23.88 -8.56
C GLY A 285 -40.31 24.02 -8.08
N VAL A 286 -40.67 23.47 -6.89
CA VAL A 286 -42.00 23.55 -6.29
C VAL A 286 -41.93 24.24 -4.93
N THR A 287 -41.05 23.83 -4.06
CA THR A 287 -40.87 24.40 -2.72
C THR A 287 -40.20 25.76 -2.80
N PRO A 288 -40.75 26.84 -2.13
CA PRO A 288 -40.11 28.14 -2.12
C PRO A 288 -38.67 28.07 -1.61
N GLY A 289 -37.76 28.76 -2.31
CA GLY A 289 -36.33 28.77 -2.00
C GLY A 289 -35.53 27.56 -2.53
N LEU A 290 -36.21 26.61 -3.22
CA LEU A 290 -35.55 25.46 -3.88
C LEU A 290 -35.70 25.56 -5.40
N PRO A 291 -34.84 26.26 -6.14
CA PRO A 291 -34.90 26.33 -7.59
C PRO A 291 -34.74 24.95 -8.25
N LYS A 292 -35.34 24.77 -9.41
CA LYS A 292 -35.15 23.56 -10.20
C LYS A 292 -33.69 23.46 -10.68
N GLY A 293 -33.11 22.27 -10.65
CA GLY A 293 -31.77 22.00 -11.17
C GLY A 293 -30.63 22.53 -10.28
N ILE A 294 -30.89 22.89 -9.01
CA ILE A 294 -29.81 23.26 -8.08
C ILE A 294 -28.91 22.06 -7.76
N PRO A 295 -27.60 22.27 -7.61
CA PRO A 295 -26.68 21.17 -7.27
C PRO A 295 -26.64 20.84 -5.77
N GLY A 296 -27.40 21.51 -4.94
CA GLY A 296 -27.34 21.50 -3.48
C GLY A 296 -26.92 22.85 -2.91
N PHE A 297 -26.62 22.88 -1.62
CA PHE A 297 -26.19 24.08 -0.92
C PHE A 297 -24.85 23.86 -0.21
N PRO A 298 -24.01 24.89 -0.11
CA PRO A 298 -22.85 24.83 0.77
C PRO A 298 -23.28 24.64 2.23
N LEU A 299 -22.53 23.81 2.99
CA LEU A 299 -22.84 23.49 4.38
C LEU A 299 -22.87 24.73 5.29
N ASN A 300 -22.07 25.75 4.99
CA ASN A 300 -22.01 27.00 5.76
C ASN A 300 -23.17 27.96 5.48
N THR A 301 -24.18 27.58 4.69
CA THR A 301 -25.39 28.38 4.43
C THR A 301 -26.56 27.89 5.29
N PRO A 302 -27.53 28.78 5.64
CA PRO A 302 -28.71 28.38 6.42
C PRO A 302 -29.52 27.24 5.78
N MET A 303 -29.64 27.23 4.44
CA MET A 303 -30.35 26.18 3.73
C MET A 303 -29.52 24.89 3.67
N GLY A 304 -28.17 24.98 3.54
CA GLY A 304 -27.29 23.83 3.63
C GLY A 304 -27.36 23.15 4.99
N GLN A 305 -27.29 23.92 6.07
CA GLN A 305 -27.42 23.39 7.43
C GLN A 305 -28.78 22.73 7.66
N LYS A 306 -29.87 23.36 7.15
CA LYS A 306 -31.22 22.77 7.24
C LYS A 306 -31.31 21.44 6.47
N ALA A 307 -30.73 21.36 5.27
CA ALA A 307 -30.75 20.16 4.46
C ALA A 307 -29.92 19.05 5.10
N ASP A 308 -28.72 19.37 5.62
CA ASP A 308 -27.84 18.42 6.28
C ASP A 308 -28.45 17.87 7.57
N GLN A 309 -29.09 18.73 8.38
CA GLN A 309 -29.83 18.31 9.58
C GLN A 309 -31.00 17.41 9.22
N ALA A 310 -31.74 17.72 8.13
CA ALA A 310 -32.85 16.87 7.69
C ALA A 310 -32.38 15.47 7.29
N LEU A 311 -31.21 15.36 6.62
CA LEU A 311 -30.62 14.07 6.30
C LEU A 311 -30.11 13.34 7.56
N THR A 312 -29.50 14.05 8.49
CA THR A 312 -29.09 13.51 9.80
C THR A 312 -30.29 12.90 10.54
N ASP A 313 -31.39 13.66 10.66
CA ASP A 313 -32.61 13.22 11.33
C ASP A 313 -33.29 12.05 10.61
N PHE A 314 -33.18 12.01 9.27
CA PHE A 314 -33.71 10.93 8.46
C PHE A 314 -32.87 9.65 8.68
N CYS A 315 -31.58 9.74 8.63
CA CYS A 315 -30.70 8.60 8.85
C CYS A 315 -30.85 8.01 10.27
N ALA A 316 -30.99 8.84 11.29
CA ALA A 316 -31.15 8.41 12.67
C ALA A 316 -32.46 7.61 12.91
N LYS A 317 -33.45 7.69 12.01
CA LYS A 317 -34.73 6.99 12.10
C LYS A 317 -34.78 5.64 11.38
N HIS A 318 -33.81 5.38 10.51
CA HIS A 318 -33.76 4.18 9.67
C HIS A 318 -32.49 3.38 9.92
N THR A 319 -32.56 2.07 9.77
CA THR A 319 -31.37 1.20 9.78
C THR A 319 -30.53 1.43 8.52
N CYS A 320 -29.26 1.07 8.58
CA CYS A 320 -28.36 1.21 7.44
C CYS A 320 -28.88 0.48 6.19
N ALA A 321 -29.40 -0.74 6.36
CA ALA A 321 -29.95 -1.53 5.27
C ALA A 321 -31.20 -0.88 4.63
N GLU A 322 -32.11 -0.33 5.45
CA GLU A 322 -33.29 0.41 4.95
C GLU A 322 -32.85 1.64 4.13
N LEU A 323 -31.85 2.37 4.58
CA LEU A 323 -31.32 3.55 3.88
C LEU A 323 -30.65 3.19 2.55
N GLU A 324 -29.86 2.13 2.53
CA GLU A 324 -29.24 1.62 1.30
C GLU A 324 -30.32 1.25 0.27
N GLU A 325 -31.40 0.57 0.67
CA GLU A 325 -32.52 0.26 -0.22
C GLU A 325 -33.21 1.52 -0.74
N ILE A 326 -33.54 2.48 0.15
CA ILE A 326 -34.20 3.74 -0.20
C ILE A 326 -33.35 4.54 -1.21
N PHE A 327 -32.07 4.73 -0.92
CA PHE A 327 -31.20 5.58 -1.75
C PHE A 327 -30.80 4.88 -3.06
N ASN A 328 -30.54 3.59 -3.05
CA ASN A 328 -30.22 2.81 -4.26
C ASN A 328 -31.38 2.80 -5.25
N LYS A 329 -32.64 2.69 -4.77
CA LYS A 329 -33.84 2.72 -5.59
C LYS A 329 -33.97 3.98 -6.44
N VAL A 330 -33.47 5.10 -5.97
CA VAL A 330 -33.50 6.39 -6.66
C VAL A 330 -32.16 6.83 -7.25
N GLY A 331 -31.13 6.01 -7.07
CA GLY A 331 -29.80 6.27 -7.61
C GLY A 331 -29.05 7.40 -6.87
N ILE A 332 -29.24 7.54 -5.58
CA ILE A 332 -28.44 8.42 -4.72
C ILE A 332 -27.21 7.63 -4.28
N PRO A 333 -25.97 8.16 -4.52
CA PRO A 333 -24.77 7.53 -4.04
C PRO A 333 -24.75 7.39 -2.52
N ASN A 334 -24.52 6.18 -2.06
CA ASN A 334 -24.44 5.86 -0.63
C ASN A 334 -23.54 4.64 -0.43
N GLN A 335 -22.88 4.55 0.72
CA GLN A 335 -22.04 3.42 1.08
C GLN A 335 -21.84 3.36 2.60
N ARG A 336 -22.17 2.23 3.22
CA ARG A 336 -21.81 2.05 4.63
C ARG A 336 -20.30 1.90 4.81
N ALA A 337 -19.78 2.35 5.95
CA ALA A 337 -18.42 2.01 6.36
C ALA A 337 -18.39 0.52 6.72
N TYR A 338 -17.74 -0.29 5.89
CA TYR A 338 -17.71 -1.74 6.06
C TYR A 338 -16.87 -2.16 7.25
N GLU A 339 -17.42 -3.05 8.05
CA GLU A 339 -16.73 -3.85 9.04
C GLU A 339 -16.21 -5.16 8.39
N PRO A 340 -15.27 -5.90 9.02
CA PRO A 340 -14.77 -7.16 8.45
C PRO A 340 -15.88 -8.16 8.07
N GLY A 341 -16.93 -8.25 8.86
CA GLY A 341 -18.08 -9.11 8.56
C GLY A 341 -18.89 -8.65 7.33
N ASP A 342 -18.98 -7.34 7.08
CA ASP A 342 -19.62 -6.81 5.87
C ASP A 342 -18.78 -7.20 4.64
N ILE A 343 -17.45 -7.04 4.71
CA ILE A 343 -16.53 -7.40 3.63
C ILE A 343 -16.62 -8.89 3.30
N GLU A 344 -16.60 -9.76 4.33
CA GLU A 344 -16.64 -11.21 4.15
C GLU A 344 -17.94 -11.69 3.49
N ASN A 345 -19.07 -11.02 3.73
CA ASN A 345 -20.38 -11.41 3.24
C ASN A 345 -20.83 -10.64 2.00
N ASP A 346 -20.05 -9.69 1.50
CA ASP A 346 -20.42 -8.86 0.36
C ASP A 346 -20.22 -9.59 -0.97
N PRO A 347 -21.26 -9.65 -1.85
CA PRO A 347 -21.19 -10.36 -3.12
C PRO A 347 -20.18 -9.73 -4.11
N GLN A 348 -19.89 -8.44 -4.01
CA GLN A 348 -18.90 -7.77 -4.87
C GLN A 348 -17.48 -8.24 -4.54
N TYR A 349 -17.15 -8.42 -3.26
CA TYR A 349 -15.88 -8.97 -2.83
C TYR A 349 -15.71 -10.43 -3.27
N ALA A 350 -16.80 -11.23 -3.21
CA ALA A 350 -16.80 -12.61 -3.66
C ALA A 350 -16.62 -12.71 -5.18
N GLU A 351 -17.42 -11.99 -5.97
CA GLU A 351 -17.34 -11.99 -7.44
C GLU A 351 -15.97 -11.52 -7.94
N ARG A 352 -15.38 -10.55 -7.25
CA ARG A 352 -14.06 -10.03 -7.59
C ARG A 352 -12.91 -10.81 -6.97
N GLU A 353 -13.19 -11.91 -6.23
CA GLU A 353 -12.14 -12.72 -5.59
C GLU A 353 -11.15 -11.86 -4.77
N ASN A 354 -11.68 -10.85 -4.06
CA ASN A 354 -10.87 -9.94 -3.26
C ASN A 354 -10.39 -10.60 -1.95
N LEU A 355 -11.07 -11.66 -1.52
CA LEU A 355 -10.72 -12.47 -0.36
C LEU A 355 -10.22 -13.83 -0.81
N VAL A 356 -9.00 -14.17 -0.42
CA VAL A 356 -8.34 -15.42 -0.78
C VAL A 356 -7.85 -16.17 0.45
N GLU A 357 -7.74 -17.49 0.29
CA GLU A 357 -7.16 -18.41 1.26
C GLU A 357 -6.00 -19.15 0.59
N TRP A 358 -4.86 -19.20 1.28
CA TRP A 358 -3.66 -19.91 0.79
C TRP A 358 -2.93 -20.58 1.94
N GLU A 359 -2.06 -21.53 1.61
CA GLU A 359 -1.18 -22.18 2.59
C GLU A 359 0.13 -21.41 2.71
N ASP A 360 0.54 -21.11 3.95
CA ASP A 360 1.79 -20.42 4.29
C ASP A 360 2.72 -21.33 5.07
N GLN A 361 4.03 -21.23 4.81
CA GLN A 361 5.04 -22.10 5.43
C GLN A 361 5.12 -21.97 6.96
N ILE A 362 4.70 -20.85 7.51
CA ILE A 362 4.88 -20.50 8.92
C ILE A 362 3.53 -20.54 9.67
N PHE A 363 2.48 -20.04 9.02
CA PHE A 363 1.18 -19.86 9.65
C PHE A 363 0.18 -20.96 9.31
N GLY A 364 0.49 -21.83 8.32
CA GLY A 364 -0.48 -22.76 7.78
C GLY A 364 -1.55 -22.06 6.94
N GLU A 365 -2.81 -22.41 7.13
CA GLU A 365 -3.90 -21.77 6.40
C GLU A 365 -4.03 -20.27 6.74
N MET A 366 -3.88 -19.44 5.73
CA MET A 366 -3.98 -17.98 5.80
C MET A 366 -5.17 -17.47 4.99
N LYS A 367 -5.81 -16.45 5.51
CA LYS A 367 -6.88 -15.70 4.82
C LYS A 367 -6.49 -14.24 4.69
N GLY A 368 -6.70 -13.65 3.52
CA GLY A 368 -6.28 -12.27 3.32
C GLY A 368 -6.72 -11.68 1.98
N ILE A 369 -5.98 -10.66 1.56
CA ILE A 369 -6.32 -9.85 0.39
C ILE A 369 -5.86 -10.57 -0.88
N GLY A 370 -6.76 -10.71 -1.84
CA GLY A 370 -6.48 -11.20 -3.18
C GLY A 370 -5.82 -10.16 -4.08
N ILE A 371 -5.63 -10.55 -5.34
CA ILE A 371 -5.01 -9.69 -6.34
C ILE A 371 -5.93 -8.54 -6.73
N THR A 372 -5.39 -7.33 -6.70
CA THR A 372 -6.11 -6.10 -7.11
C THR A 372 -5.81 -5.68 -8.54
N ASN A 373 -4.62 -5.99 -9.06
CA ASN A 373 -4.19 -5.67 -10.42
C ASN A 373 -4.65 -6.76 -11.39
N ARG A 374 -5.76 -6.53 -12.10
CA ARG A 374 -6.41 -7.53 -12.93
C ARG A 374 -6.19 -7.27 -14.42
N PHE A 375 -5.61 -8.23 -15.12
CA PHE A 375 -5.39 -8.20 -16.56
C PHE A 375 -6.23 -9.28 -17.24
N LYS A 376 -6.91 -8.92 -18.31
CA LYS A 376 -7.86 -9.81 -19.00
C LYS A 376 -7.16 -10.98 -19.70
N ASN A 377 -6.07 -10.70 -20.40
CA ASN A 377 -5.42 -11.68 -21.28
C ASN A 377 -4.24 -12.39 -20.61
N ASN A 378 -3.56 -11.70 -19.68
CA ASN A 378 -2.42 -12.23 -18.92
C ASN A 378 -2.66 -11.94 -17.42
N PRO A 379 -3.52 -12.72 -16.75
CA PRO A 379 -3.93 -12.44 -15.38
C PRO A 379 -2.77 -12.54 -14.40
N SER A 380 -2.78 -11.65 -13.42
CA SER A 380 -1.95 -11.76 -12.24
C SER A 380 -2.34 -12.98 -11.41
N GLN A 381 -1.39 -13.62 -10.72
CA GLN A 381 -1.63 -14.83 -9.95
C GLN A 381 -0.85 -14.85 -8.62
N ILE A 382 -1.34 -15.60 -7.66
CA ILE A 382 -0.60 -16.03 -6.47
C ILE A 382 -0.22 -17.48 -6.73
N VAL A 383 1.07 -17.78 -6.92
CA VAL A 383 1.57 -19.11 -7.27
C VAL A 383 2.45 -19.72 -6.17
N ALA A 384 2.94 -18.89 -5.26
CA ALA A 384 3.75 -19.32 -4.12
C ALA A 384 3.49 -18.45 -2.88
N SER A 385 3.64 -19.05 -1.70
CA SER A 385 3.63 -18.34 -0.43
C SER A 385 4.89 -17.47 -0.27
N ALA A 386 4.93 -16.65 0.77
CA ALA A 386 6.10 -15.84 1.09
C ALA A 386 7.28 -16.72 1.48
N PRO A 387 8.52 -16.44 0.98
CA PRO A 387 9.67 -17.28 1.24
C PRO A 387 10.21 -17.13 2.67
N CYS A 388 10.80 -18.17 3.21
CA CYS A 388 11.62 -18.12 4.41
C CYS A 388 12.92 -17.34 4.18
N PHE A 389 13.57 -16.93 5.26
CA PHE A 389 14.80 -16.13 5.23
C PHE A 389 15.94 -16.85 4.53
N GLY A 390 16.41 -16.33 3.39
CA GLY A 390 17.47 -16.90 2.60
C GLY A 390 17.15 -18.29 2.01
N GLU A 391 15.88 -18.62 1.85
CA GLU A 391 15.41 -19.91 1.37
C GLU A 391 16.08 -20.32 0.07
N HIS A 392 16.30 -19.40 -0.83
CA HIS A 392 16.82 -19.65 -2.17
C HIS A 392 18.33 -19.39 -2.32
N ASN A 393 19.07 -19.19 -1.21
CA ASN A 393 20.50 -18.90 -1.24
C ASN A 393 21.27 -19.84 -2.16
N ARG A 394 21.09 -21.17 -2.01
CA ARG A 394 21.85 -22.17 -2.77
C ARG A 394 21.55 -22.12 -4.27
N GLU A 395 20.27 -22.14 -4.61
CA GLU A 395 19.83 -22.12 -6.01
C GLU A 395 20.24 -20.83 -6.73
N VAL A 396 20.07 -19.67 -6.09
CA VAL A 396 20.46 -18.38 -6.65
C VAL A 396 21.97 -18.32 -6.88
N LEU A 397 22.77 -18.78 -5.91
CA LEU A 397 24.22 -18.74 -6.05
C LEU A 397 24.73 -19.73 -7.09
N GLN A 398 24.11 -20.91 -7.23
CA GLN A 398 24.41 -21.85 -8.30
C GLN A 398 24.11 -21.25 -9.68
N GLU A 399 22.97 -20.58 -9.86
CA GLU A 399 22.62 -19.85 -11.10
C GLU A 399 23.62 -18.72 -11.39
N PHE A 400 24.17 -18.10 -10.34
CA PHE A 400 25.22 -17.08 -10.47
C PHE A 400 26.64 -17.65 -10.67
N GLY A 401 26.76 -18.97 -10.79
CA GLY A 401 28.00 -19.69 -11.13
C GLY A 401 28.89 -20.02 -9.94
N TYR A 402 28.38 -19.98 -8.70
CA TYR A 402 29.10 -20.47 -7.54
C TYR A 402 29.06 -21.99 -7.47
N THR A 403 30.16 -22.61 -7.11
CA THR A 403 30.24 -24.04 -6.83
C THR A 403 29.63 -24.36 -5.44
N ASP A 404 29.19 -25.60 -5.24
CA ASP A 404 28.68 -26.03 -3.93
C ASP A 404 29.69 -25.81 -2.80
N LYS A 405 30.98 -26.03 -3.07
CA LYS A 405 32.06 -25.76 -2.10
C LYS A 405 32.14 -24.27 -1.70
N GLU A 406 32.04 -23.37 -2.66
CA GLU A 406 32.03 -21.93 -2.38
C GLU A 406 30.79 -21.54 -1.57
N ILE A 407 29.64 -22.10 -1.89
CA ILE A 407 28.39 -21.85 -1.16
C ILE A 407 28.50 -22.38 0.28
N ASP A 408 29.01 -23.59 0.48
CA ASP A 408 29.23 -24.15 1.82
C ASP A 408 30.23 -23.33 2.64
N ASP A 409 31.26 -22.78 2.01
CA ASP A 409 32.22 -21.88 2.66
C ASP A 409 31.58 -20.54 3.07
N LEU A 410 30.64 -20.00 2.26
CA LEU A 410 29.86 -18.82 2.62
C LEU A 410 28.96 -19.05 3.82
N TYR A 411 28.27 -20.20 3.90
CA TYR A 411 27.49 -20.60 5.07
C TYR A 411 28.35 -20.75 6.33
N LYS A 412 29.49 -21.45 6.23
CA LYS A 412 30.45 -21.63 7.35
C LYS A 412 30.96 -20.31 7.91
N LYS A 413 31.14 -19.31 7.05
CA LYS A 413 31.60 -17.95 7.43
C LYS A 413 30.47 -17.04 7.92
N GLY A 414 29.21 -17.49 7.81
CA GLY A 414 28.03 -16.67 8.14
C GLY A 414 27.81 -15.47 7.17
N GLU A 415 28.38 -15.55 5.95
CA GLU A 415 28.16 -14.57 4.89
C GLU A 415 26.76 -14.71 4.27
N ILE A 416 26.20 -15.90 4.32
CA ILE A 416 24.83 -16.23 3.98
C ILE A 416 24.21 -17.10 5.08
N VAL A 417 22.91 -16.98 5.29
CA VAL A 417 22.14 -17.71 6.31
C VAL A 417 20.80 -18.11 5.72
N THR A 418 20.32 -19.30 6.03
CA THR A 418 18.96 -19.75 5.72
C THR A 418 18.27 -20.15 7.02
N TRP A 419 17.04 -19.67 7.20
CA TRP A 419 16.17 -20.10 8.28
C TRP A 419 15.12 -21.07 7.77
N THR A 420 14.87 -22.11 8.54
CA THR A 420 13.72 -23.00 8.35
C THR A 420 12.42 -22.30 8.76
N PRO A 421 11.25 -22.83 8.39
CA PRO A 421 9.96 -22.36 8.95
C PRO A 421 9.96 -22.35 10.48
N ALA A 422 10.57 -23.37 11.13
CA ALA A 422 10.68 -23.43 12.58
C ALA A 422 11.57 -22.31 13.17
N ASP A 423 12.66 -21.94 12.49
CA ASP A 423 13.51 -20.82 12.92
C ASP A 423 12.74 -19.50 12.81
N THR A 424 12.02 -19.31 11.71
CA THR A 424 11.21 -18.11 11.50
C THR A 424 10.04 -18.04 12.49
N ALA A 425 9.42 -19.18 12.83
CA ALA A 425 8.36 -19.22 13.83
C ALA A 425 8.82 -18.82 15.23
N ARG A 426 10.11 -18.95 15.55
CA ARG A 426 10.67 -18.51 16.84
C ARG A 426 10.67 -16.99 17.02
N ILE A 427 10.72 -16.21 15.93
CA ILE A 427 10.62 -14.74 15.99
C ILE A 427 9.19 -14.23 16.06
N ARG A 428 8.18 -15.13 16.02
CA ARG A 428 6.76 -14.80 16.27
C ARG A 428 6.47 -14.19 17.65
N HIS A 429 7.45 -14.11 18.53
CA HIS A 429 7.32 -13.44 19.84
C HIS A 429 7.19 -11.93 19.75
N LEU A 430 7.45 -11.33 18.59
CA LEU A 430 7.03 -9.97 18.35
C LEU A 430 5.51 -10.02 18.15
N PRO A 431 4.72 -9.24 18.90
CA PRO A 431 3.28 -9.21 18.72
C PRO A 431 2.99 -8.97 17.26
N ASP A 432 2.13 -9.80 16.68
CA ASP A 432 1.54 -9.52 15.37
C ASP A 432 1.02 -8.09 15.42
N TRP A 433 1.55 -7.21 14.62
CA TRP A 433 1.18 -5.80 14.58
C TRP A 433 -0.22 -5.61 13.98
N GLY A 434 -1.16 -6.40 14.43
CA GLY A 434 -2.52 -6.39 13.96
C GLY A 434 -3.38 -7.30 14.81
N PHE A 435 -4.01 -6.79 15.82
CA PHE A 435 -5.31 -7.18 16.33
C PHE A 435 -5.51 -8.52 17.04
N PHE A 436 -4.60 -9.47 17.06
CA PHE A 436 -4.77 -10.69 17.85
C PHE A 436 -3.66 -10.83 18.88
N TRP A 437 -3.89 -10.23 20.03
CA TRP A 437 -3.19 -10.55 21.25
C TRP A 437 -3.63 -11.96 21.67
N ASP A 438 -2.83 -12.95 21.34
CA ASP A 438 -3.02 -14.30 21.85
C ASP A 438 -2.48 -14.33 23.29
N THR A 439 -3.39 -14.19 24.25
CA THR A 439 -3.06 -14.23 25.69
C THR A 439 -2.55 -15.60 26.14
N GLU A 440 -2.69 -16.67 25.34
CA GLU A 440 -2.22 -18.03 25.65
C GLU A 440 -0.73 -18.24 25.30
N ARG A 441 -0.14 -17.32 24.53
CA ARG A 441 1.28 -17.41 24.09
C ARG A 441 2.24 -16.52 24.87
N GLN A 442 1.89 -16.12 26.08
CA GLN A 442 2.83 -15.50 27.03
C GLN A 442 3.67 -16.60 27.68
N CYS A 443 4.64 -17.16 26.97
CA CYS A 443 5.72 -17.96 27.56
C CYS A 443 7.04 -17.57 26.93
#